data_e03e9fb3aebf5d413b9474a07d75ed84
#
_entry.id   e03e9fb3aebf5d413b9474a07d75ed84
#
_cell.length_a   1.000
_cell.length_b   1.000
_cell.length_c   1.000
_cell.angle_alpha   90.00
_cell.angle_beta   90.00
_cell.angle_gamma   90.00
#
_symmetry.space_group_name_H-M   'P 1'
#
loop_
_entity.id
_entity.type
_entity.pdbx_description
1 polymer ?
#
loop_
_entity_poly.entity_id
_entity_poly.type
_entity_poly.pdbx_seq_one_letter_code
_entity_poly.pdbx_strand_id
1 'polypeptide(L)'
;MKLNKTILYLFLGSALTVSSLSCSDYLDTEPITERPVPLSDKPYTTAAEAESLMDAIYSNFANEYWQLDYFFNGDAQADTCYTGGDNPQNMQQGEYRIIATNTNVSRDWNDLYGFINSCNKVLNYVDNISDPTLTAARKKEMKAEASIMRALYYFHAVQLWGDVPLVTKAVIGVNSANFNEVYNQVYPKRATTAEVYALIISDLEGALADAPASSNKFKASKGAALAILAKVYATKPSPDYTKVVSYTDQLATQGYSLMSNYDHLFDGAHEGNAEAIFEANGNAGSIWAWSTFMFIGTDWKKFNTPSNDVVKAFNDEGDTVRKQSSVTFESVSWADNYWASSAYPFMNKQRITDGTQNFYVARYADLLLIRAEAKVQLGDYTGAAALVNQVRARVGLSPITITSKDDGINKILKERKLELAFEGERWFDLKRTGKAVEILSTRKDGNGNVLSFAHNINANKLLWPIPQSQIDNNPNLTQNTGY
;
A
#
# COMPACT_ATOMS: atom_id res chain seq x y z
N MET A 1 35.78 62.13 -44.29
CA MET A 1 34.54 61.76 -45.01
C MET A 1 33.39 62.24 -44.14
N LYS A 2 32.68 63.33 -44.52
CA LYS A 2 31.58 63.90 -43.74
C LYS A 2 30.31 63.10 -44.06
N LEU A 3 29.80 62.27 -43.13
CA LEU A 3 28.52 61.59 -43.25
C LEU A 3 27.41 62.63 -43.28
N ASN A 4 26.55 62.55 -44.32
CA ASN A 4 25.49 63.49 -44.56
C ASN A 4 24.41 63.37 -43.47
N LYS A 5 24.11 64.46 -42.77
CA LYS A 5 23.14 64.46 -41.63
C LYS A 5 21.75 63.96 -42.04
N THR A 6 21.40 64.00 -43.30
CA THR A 6 20.13 63.50 -43.85
C THR A 6 20.02 61.95 -43.80
N ILE A 7 21.14 61.24 -43.94
CA ILE A 7 21.16 59.79 -43.87
C ILE A 7 21.03 59.31 -42.38
N LEU A 8 21.55 60.11 -41.42
CA LEU A 8 21.43 59.81 -40.00
C LEU A 8 19.99 59.93 -39.48
N TYR A 9 19.22 60.85 -39.98
CA TYR A 9 17.79 61.02 -39.62
C TYR A 9 16.88 59.97 -40.25
N LEU A 10 17.23 59.42 -41.42
CA LEU A 10 16.53 58.33 -42.07
C LEU A 10 16.76 56.99 -41.30
N PHE A 11 17.95 56.78 -40.76
CA PHE A 11 18.23 55.59 -39.94
C PHE A 11 17.60 55.70 -38.53
N LEU A 12 17.53 56.88 -37.91
CA LEU A 12 16.84 57.07 -36.64
C LEU A 12 15.31 56.95 -36.79
N GLY A 13 14.74 57.43 -37.92
CA GLY A 13 13.30 57.29 -38.20
C GLY A 13 12.84 55.86 -38.46
N SER A 14 13.65 55.06 -39.12
CA SER A 14 13.34 53.65 -39.35
C SER A 14 13.58 52.75 -38.09
N ALA A 15 14.46 53.16 -37.17
CA ALA A 15 14.63 52.44 -35.90
C ALA A 15 13.47 52.67 -34.91
N LEU A 16 12.78 53.81 -34.98
CA LEU A 16 11.63 54.12 -34.12
C LEU A 16 10.31 53.49 -34.63
N THR A 17 10.21 53.15 -35.91
CA THR A 17 8.99 52.51 -36.47
C THR A 17 9.03 50.97 -36.36
N VAL A 18 10.20 50.33 -36.11
CA VAL A 18 10.31 48.91 -35.91
C VAL A 18 10.06 48.51 -34.44
N SER A 19 10.17 49.47 -33.50
CA SER A 19 9.95 49.17 -32.07
C SER A 19 8.45 49.21 -31.66
N SER A 20 7.52 49.52 -32.55
CA SER A 20 6.08 49.50 -32.24
C SER A 20 5.32 48.28 -32.79
N LEU A 21 6.03 47.30 -33.40
CA LEU A 21 5.45 46.06 -33.87
C LEU A 21 5.92 44.85 -33.01
N SER A 22 6.45 45.11 -31.82
CA SER A 22 6.92 44.06 -30.92
C SER A 22 5.90 43.85 -29.82
N CYS A 23 5.32 42.66 -29.81
CA CYS A 23 4.76 41.97 -28.63
C CYS A 23 3.37 42.41 -28.14
N SER A 24 2.36 42.62 -29.00
CA SER A 24 0.97 42.45 -28.53
C SER A 24 0.54 40.96 -28.49
N ASP A 25 1.02 40.14 -29.45
CA ASP A 25 0.57 38.75 -29.55
C ASP A 25 1.32 37.78 -28.61
N TYR A 26 2.40 38.22 -27.96
CA TYR A 26 3.15 37.32 -27.02
C TYR A 26 2.66 37.41 -25.57
N LEU A 27 1.83 38.41 -25.26
CA LEU A 27 1.20 38.57 -23.94
C LEU A 27 -0.25 38.09 -23.90
N ASP A 28 -0.84 37.78 -25.04
CA ASP A 28 -2.18 37.19 -25.21
C ASP A 28 -2.14 35.68 -25.41
N THR A 29 -1.04 35.00 -25.05
CA THR A 29 -1.10 33.56 -24.83
C THR A 29 -1.90 33.35 -23.55
N GLU A 30 -3.15 32.89 -23.69
CA GLU A 30 -3.90 32.34 -22.56
C GLU A 30 -2.97 31.42 -21.80
N PRO A 31 -2.84 31.59 -20.49
CA PRO A 31 -2.01 30.67 -19.67
C PRO A 31 -2.43 29.26 -19.99
N ILE A 32 -1.47 28.36 -20.30
CA ILE A 32 -1.73 26.95 -20.61
C ILE A 32 -2.46 26.26 -19.43
N THR A 33 -2.47 26.89 -18.26
CA THR A 33 -3.19 26.50 -17.05
C THR A 33 -4.69 26.90 -17.06
N GLU A 34 -5.15 27.76 -17.98
CA GLU A 34 -6.54 28.20 -18.12
C GLU A 34 -7.22 27.65 -19.37
N ARG A 35 -7.04 26.35 -19.67
CA ARG A 35 -8.07 25.71 -20.50
C ARG A 35 -9.31 25.60 -19.62
N PRO A 36 -10.43 26.33 -19.94
CA PRO A 36 -11.69 26.04 -19.30
C PRO A 36 -12.04 24.59 -19.69
N VAL A 37 -11.79 23.62 -18.83
CA VAL A 37 -12.48 22.35 -18.94
C VAL A 37 -13.94 22.71 -18.64
N PRO A 38 -14.88 22.55 -19.58
CA PRO A 38 -16.28 22.80 -19.29
C PRO A 38 -16.61 21.94 -18.07
N LEU A 39 -16.97 22.58 -16.97
CA LEU A 39 -17.52 21.90 -15.80
C LEU A 39 -18.87 21.38 -16.23
N SER A 40 -18.88 20.14 -16.74
CA SER A 40 -20.10 19.41 -16.91
C SER A 40 -20.53 18.94 -15.53
N ASP A 41 -21.72 19.37 -15.07
CA ASP A 41 -22.33 18.83 -13.84
C ASP A 41 -22.55 17.31 -13.94
N LYS A 42 -22.42 16.75 -15.16
CA LYS A 42 -22.50 15.33 -15.49
C LYS A 42 -21.33 14.92 -16.37
N PRO A 43 -20.12 14.75 -15.82
CA PRO A 43 -18.92 14.45 -16.59
C PRO A 43 -18.93 13.07 -17.25
N TYR A 44 -19.81 12.16 -16.79
CA TYR A 44 -19.99 10.80 -17.30
C TYR A 44 -21.47 10.55 -17.58
N THR A 45 -21.78 9.98 -18.74
CA THR A 45 -23.15 9.84 -19.25
C THR A 45 -23.51 8.43 -19.70
N THR A 46 -22.52 7.57 -19.96
CA THR A 46 -22.69 6.23 -20.53
C THR A 46 -22.24 5.12 -19.59
N ALA A 47 -22.80 3.91 -19.76
CA ALA A 47 -22.39 2.71 -19.06
C ALA A 47 -20.90 2.38 -19.32
N ALA A 48 -20.41 2.59 -20.55
CA ALA A 48 -19.02 2.35 -20.91
C ALA A 48 -18.06 3.28 -20.14
N GLU A 49 -18.43 4.55 -19.93
CA GLU A 49 -17.65 5.47 -19.09
C GLU A 49 -17.64 5.03 -17.63
N ALA A 50 -18.77 4.51 -17.11
CA ALA A 50 -18.82 3.97 -15.75
C ALA A 50 -17.90 2.75 -15.59
N GLU A 51 -17.89 1.81 -16.53
CA GLU A 51 -16.97 0.66 -16.49
C GLU A 51 -15.51 1.12 -16.61
N SER A 52 -15.19 2.12 -17.43
CA SER A 52 -13.85 2.71 -17.51
C SER A 52 -13.38 3.32 -16.19
N LEU A 53 -14.29 3.89 -15.37
CA LEU A 53 -13.97 4.34 -14.03
C LEU A 53 -13.62 3.15 -13.11
N MET A 54 -14.30 2.01 -13.24
CA MET A 54 -13.96 0.79 -12.51
C MET A 54 -12.61 0.22 -12.95
N ASP A 55 -12.36 0.18 -14.27
CA ASP A 55 -11.06 -0.25 -14.80
C ASP A 55 -9.91 0.62 -14.26
N ALA A 56 -10.12 1.93 -14.13
CA ALA A 56 -9.16 2.83 -13.53
C ALA A 56 -8.86 2.52 -12.05
N ILE A 57 -9.84 2.02 -11.27
CA ILE A 57 -9.61 1.59 -9.89
C ILE A 57 -8.72 0.34 -9.85
N TYR A 58 -9.01 -0.68 -10.68
CA TYR A 58 -8.24 -1.92 -10.67
C TYR A 58 -6.87 -1.79 -11.37
N SER A 59 -6.74 -0.90 -12.35
CA SER A 59 -5.44 -0.61 -12.98
C SER A 59 -4.43 0.00 -12.01
N ASN A 60 -4.87 0.54 -10.86
CA ASN A 60 -3.97 1.01 -9.81
C ASN A 60 -3.05 -0.11 -9.28
N PHE A 61 -3.43 -1.37 -9.37
CA PHE A 61 -2.55 -2.49 -9.01
C PHE A 61 -1.32 -2.62 -9.92
N ALA A 62 -1.34 -2.03 -11.12
CA ALA A 62 -0.18 -1.92 -11.99
C ALA A 62 0.79 -0.80 -11.59
N ASN A 63 0.45 0.02 -10.60
CA ASN A 63 1.31 1.10 -10.10
C ASN A 63 2.45 0.55 -9.23
N GLU A 64 3.56 1.29 -9.17
CA GLU A 64 4.76 0.93 -8.38
C GLU A 64 4.45 0.72 -6.90
N TYR A 65 3.50 1.48 -6.33
CA TYR A 65 3.05 1.30 -4.95
C TYR A 65 2.71 -0.17 -4.64
N TRP A 66 1.90 -0.81 -5.49
CA TRP A 66 1.46 -2.19 -5.26
C TRP A 66 2.49 -3.23 -5.68
N GLN A 67 3.26 -2.94 -6.71
CA GLN A 67 4.23 -3.89 -7.23
C GLN A 67 5.54 -3.95 -6.43
N LEU A 68 5.90 -2.86 -5.75
CA LEU A 68 7.16 -2.74 -5.04
C LEU A 68 6.97 -2.18 -3.63
N ASP A 69 6.40 -0.97 -3.51
CA ASP A 69 6.43 -0.22 -2.28
C ASP A 69 5.59 -0.86 -1.18
N TYR A 70 4.47 -1.49 -1.51
CA TYR A 70 3.65 -2.25 -0.56
C TYR A 70 4.49 -3.28 0.22
N PHE A 71 5.25 -4.10 -0.51
CA PHE A 71 6.13 -5.10 0.10
C PHE A 71 7.29 -4.45 0.84
N PHE A 72 7.91 -3.44 0.22
CA PHE A 72 9.04 -2.73 0.79
C PHE A 72 8.64 -2.02 2.09
N ASN A 73 7.53 -1.32 2.12
CA ASN A 73 7.04 -0.58 3.28
C ASN A 73 6.69 -1.50 4.45
N GLY A 74 6.19 -2.70 4.17
CA GLY A 74 5.81 -3.66 5.18
C GLY A 74 6.95 -4.55 5.69
N ASP A 75 8.04 -4.72 4.92
CA ASP A 75 9.11 -5.67 5.24
C ASP A 75 10.48 -5.03 5.47
N ALA A 76 10.88 -3.99 4.69
CA ALA A 76 12.22 -3.40 4.79
C ALA A 76 12.50 -2.76 6.15
N GLN A 77 11.47 -2.21 6.79
CA GLN A 77 11.55 -1.62 8.13
C GLN A 77 11.43 -2.67 9.26
N ALA A 78 11.10 -3.92 8.91
CA ALA A 78 10.85 -4.98 9.87
C ALA A 78 12.06 -5.90 10.08
N ASP A 79 11.89 -6.88 10.97
CA ASP A 79 12.91 -7.89 11.28
C ASP A 79 12.95 -9.05 10.26
N THR A 80 12.17 -8.96 9.18
CA THR A 80 12.15 -9.94 8.07
C THR A 80 13.17 -9.63 6.98
N CYS A 81 13.53 -8.37 6.77
CA CYS A 81 14.41 -7.96 5.68
C CYS A 81 15.53 -7.02 6.12
N TYR A 82 16.62 -7.01 5.36
CA TYR A 82 17.55 -5.89 5.27
C TYR A 82 17.26 -5.10 4.00
N THR A 83 17.46 -3.79 4.06
CA THR A 83 17.41 -2.94 2.88
C THR A 83 18.67 -3.12 2.04
N GLY A 84 18.49 -3.29 0.75
CA GLY A 84 19.58 -3.42 -0.22
C GLY A 84 19.56 -2.33 -1.27
N GLY A 85 20.30 -2.59 -2.36
CA GLY A 85 20.50 -1.62 -3.43
C GLY A 85 21.37 -0.43 -3.01
N ASP A 86 21.39 0.58 -3.85
CA ASP A 86 22.16 1.82 -3.67
C ASP A 86 21.27 3.06 -3.53
N ASN A 87 19.95 2.86 -3.46
CA ASN A 87 18.97 3.95 -3.34
C ASN A 87 18.96 4.54 -1.90
N PRO A 88 19.42 5.79 -1.71
CA PRO A 88 19.44 6.42 -0.40
C PRO A 88 18.06 6.55 0.26
N GLN A 89 16.98 6.64 -0.53
CA GLN A 89 15.62 6.75 -0.04
C GLN A 89 15.20 5.45 0.65
N ASN A 90 15.51 4.31 0.04
CA ASN A 90 15.25 2.99 0.60
C ASN A 90 16.04 2.79 1.90
N MET A 91 17.32 3.20 1.93
CA MET A 91 18.15 3.11 3.13
C MET A 91 17.59 3.96 4.28
N GLN A 92 17.07 5.16 4.01
CA GLN A 92 16.40 5.96 5.02
C GLN A 92 15.21 5.22 5.66
N GLN A 93 14.41 4.51 4.85
CA GLN A 93 13.27 3.73 5.33
C GLN A 93 13.74 2.56 6.21
N GLY A 94 14.62 1.69 5.70
CA GLY A 94 15.09 0.50 6.40
C GLY A 94 15.90 0.79 7.67
N GLU A 95 16.50 1.98 7.77
CA GLU A 95 17.34 2.40 8.90
C GLU A 95 16.63 3.37 9.87
N TYR A 96 15.33 3.56 9.73
CA TYR A 96 14.48 4.43 10.59
C TYR A 96 14.92 5.90 10.64
N ARG A 97 15.46 6.41 9.55
CA ARG A 97 15.95 7.79 9.41
C ARG A 97 15.29 8.55 8.25
N ILE A 98 14.04 8.20 7.94
CA ILE A 98 13.25 8.88 6.92
C ILE A 98 13.18 10.37 7.23
N ILE A 99 13.26 11.20 6.19
CA ILE A 99 13.10 12.66 6.25
C ILE A 99 11.92 13.09 5.36
N ALA A 100 11.38 14.28 5.58
CA ALA A 100 10.19 14.77 4.87
C ALA A 100 10.40 14.97 3.35
N THR A 101 11.66 15.06 2.90
CA THR A 101 12.03 15.16 1.48
C THR A 101 12.34 13.81 0.83
N ASN A 102 12.07 12.68 1.51
CA ASN A 102 12.21 11.35 0.94
C ASN A 102 11.24 11.18 -0.23
N THR A 103 11.77 10.86 -1.42
CA THR A 103 10.99 10.80 -2.66
C THR A 103 10.04 9.62 -2.70
N ASN A 104 10.37 8.47 -2.07
CA ASN A 104 9.47 7.31 -1.98
C ASN A 104 8.25 7.67 -1.12
N VAL A 105 8.45 8.33 0.02
CA VAL A 105 7.36 8.79 0.89
C VAL A 105 6.41 9.75 0.15
N SER A 106 6.98 10.64 -0.67
CA SER A 106 6.18 11.58 -1.49
C SER A 106 5.44 10.87 -2.62
N ARG A 107 6.07 9.88 -3.26
CA ARG A 107 5.43 9.05 -4.29
C ARG A 107 4.25 8.26 -3.72
N ASP A 108 4.47 7.54 -2.63
CA ASP A 108 3.43 6.71 -1.99
C ASP A 108 2.22 7.53 -1.53
N TRP A 109 2.47 8.74 -1.02
CA TRP A 109 1.39 9.68 -0.69
C TRP A 109 0.58 10.05 -1.94
N ASN A 110 1.25 10.46 -3.00
CA ASN A 110 0.59 10.88 -4.24
C ASN A 110 -0.18 9.73 -4.88
N ASP A 111 0.39 8.52 -4.89
CA ASP A 111 -0.24 7.33 -5.44
C ASP A 111 -1.51 6.98 -4.67
N LEU A 112 -1.44 6.87 -3.34
CA LEU A 112 -2.61 6.54 -2.52
C LEU A 112 -3.73 7.58 -2.67
N TYR A 113 -3.40 8.88 -2.71
CA TYR A 113 -4.41 9.92 -2.96
C TYR A 113 -4.94 9.92 -4.39
N GLY A 114 -4.11 9.56 -5.37
CA GLY A 114 -4.55 9.30 -6.75
C GLY A 114 -5.56 8.15 -6.82
N PHE A 115 -5.28 7.06 -6.11
CA PHE A 115 -6.17 5.89 -6.02
C PHE A 115 -7.50 6.23 -5.31
N ILE A 116 -7.44 6.97 -4.21
CA ILE A 116 -8.62 7.49 -3.50
C ILE A 116 -9.47 8.35 -4.44
N ASN A 117 -8.85 9.20 -5.24
CA ASN A 117 -9.57 10.03 -6.20
C ASN A 117 -10.27 9.20 -7.30
N SER A 118 -9.65 8.12 -7.78
CA SER A 118 -10.29 7.17 -8.70
C SER A 118 -11.56 6.56 -8.09
N CYS A 119 -11.52 6.14 -6.83
CA CYS A 119 -12.69 5.67 -6.10
C CYS A 119 -13.76 6.76 -5.92
N ASN A 120 -13.35 7.99 -5.57
CA ASN A 120 -14.27 9.11 -5.41
C ASN A 120 -15.02 9.45 -6.69
N LYS A 121 -14.39 9.30 -7.87
CA LYS A 121 -15.09 9.50 -9.14
C LYS A 121 -16.28 8.55 -9.31
N VAL A 122 -16.11 7.26 -9.02
CA VAL A 122 -17.22 6.29 -9.05
C VAL A 122 -18.28 6.69 -8.04
N LEU A 123 -17.91 6.91 -6.78
CA LEU A 123 -18.83 7.22 -5.69
C LEU A 123 -19.64 8.50 -5.89
N ASN A 124 -19.07 9.49 -6.59
CA ASN A 124 -19.73 10.78 -6.78
C ASN A 124 -20.55 10.85 -8.08
N TYR A 125 -20.21 10.05 -9.10
CA TYR A 125 -20.80 10.25 -10.43
C TYR A 125 -21.65 9.10 -10.96
N VAL A 126 -21.45 7.85 -10.51
CA VAL A 126 -22.12 6.69 -11.10
C VAL A 126 -23.66 6.76 -10.98
N ASP A 127 -24.18 7.32 -9.89
CA ASP A 127 -25.63 7.49 -9.71
C ASP A 127 -26.27 8.43 -10.74
N ASN A 128 -25.51 9.43 -11.21
CA ASN A 128 -25.97 10.45 -12.15
C ASN A 128 -25.96 9.97 -13.63
N ILE A 129 -25.38 8.82 -13.92
CA ILE A 129 -25.34 8.24 -15.27
C ILE A 129 -26.73 7.73 -15.62
N SER A 130 -27.33 8.27 -16.68
CA SER A 130 -28.71 7.97 -17.09
C SER A 130 -28.85 6.91 -18.19
N ASP A 131 -27.71 6.26 -18.57
CA ASP A 131 -27.70 5.19 -19.56
C ASP A 131 -28.53 4.00 -19.06
N PRO A 132 -29.57 3.57 -19.80
CA PRO A 132 -30.46 2.50 -19.38
C PRO A 132 -29.80 1.12 -19.36
N THR A 133 -28.64 0.95 -20.00
CA THR A 133 -27.85 -0.29 -19.97
C THR A 133 -27.08 -0.45 -18.66
N LEU A 134 -26.82 0.65 -17.93
CA LEU A 134 -26.22 0.62 -16.60
C LEU A 134 -27.29 0.39 -15.53
N THR A 135 -27.52 -0.86 -15.17
CA THR A 135 -28.57 -1.25 -14.22
C THR A 135 -28.36 -0.66 -12.83
N ALA A 136 -29.43 -0.48 -12.05
CA ALA A 136 -29.35 -0.03 -10.67
C ALA A 136 -28.55 -1.01 -9.78
N ALA A 137 -28.60 -2.31 -10.05
CA ALA A 137 -27.80 -3.31 -9.37
C ALA A 137 -26.29 -3.11 -9.64
N ARG A 138 -25.90 -2.90 -10.92
CA ARG A 138 -24.50 -2.66 -11.27
C ARG A 138 -23.96 -1.37 -10.66
N LYS A 139 -24.76 -0.28 -10.62
CA LYS A 139 -24.36 0.96 -9.92
C LYS A 139 -24.07 0.73 -8.44
N LYS A 140 -24.91 -0.03 -7.75
CA LYS A 140 -24.70 -0.38 -6.34
C LYS A 140 -23.42 -1.21 -6.15
N GLU A 141 -23.21 -2.21 -7.01
CA GLU A 141 -22.01 -3.04 -6.98
C GLU A 141 -20.74 -2.20 -7.24
N MET A 142 -20.74 -1.33 -8.24
CA MET A 142 -19.62 -0.40 -8.51
C MET A 142 -19.30 0.49 -7.30
N LYS A 143 -20.34 1.02 -6.64
CA LYS A 143 -20.14 1.83 -5.42
C LYS A 143 -19.59 1.01 -4.27
N ALA A 144 -20.04 -0.23 -4.11
CA ALA A 144 -19.50 -1.13 -3.08
C ALA A 144 -18.02 -1.45 -3.35
N GLU A 145 -17.66 -1.83 -4.59
CA GLU A 145 -16.27 -2.05 -4.98
C GLU A 145 -15.40 -0.80 -4.71
N ALA A 146 -15.85 0.38 -5.15
CA ALA A 146 -15.14 1.63 -4.96
C ALA A 146 -14.99 2.02 -3.48
N SER A 147 -15.99 1.75 -2.64
CA SER A 147 -15.92 1.98 -1.19
C SER A 147 -14.91 1.07 -0.52
N ILE A 148 -14.88 -0.23 -0.87
CA ILE A 148 -13.92 -1.19 -0.34
C ILE A 148 -12.49 -0.76 -0.71
N MET A 149 -12.26 -0.38 -1.98
CA MET A 149 -10.94 0.06 -2.44
C MET A 149 -10.52 1.38 -1.79
N ARG A 150 -11.43 2.36 -1.65
CA ARG A 150 -11.12 3.60 -0.93
C ARG A 150 -10.74 3.35 0.52
N ALA A 151 -11.47 2.47 1.19
CA ALA A 151 -11.18 2.06 2.56
C ALA A 151 -9.80 1.39 2.67
N LEU A 152 -9.43 0.53 1.73
CA LEU A 152 -8.11 -0.10 1.67
C LEU A 152 -6.99 0.95 1.55
N TYR A 153 -7.14 1.91 0.64
CA TYR A 153 -6.13 2.97 0.44
C TYR A 153 -6.01 3.89 1.66
N TYR A 154 -7.11 4.27 2.29
CA TYR A 154 -7.07 5.01 3.56
C TYR A 154 -6.50 4.20 4.71
N PHE A 155 -6.73 2.88 4.74
CA PHE A 155 -6.14 2.01 5.75
C PHE A 155 -4.62 1.95 5.63
N HIS A 156 -4.08 1.93 4.41
CA HIS A 156 -2.64 2.07 4.20
C HIS A 156 -2.13 3.46 4.60
N ALA A 157 -2.80 4.52 4.16
CA ALA A 157 -2.40 5.88 4.46
C ALA A 157 -2.35 6.15 5.97
N VAL A 158 -3.39 5.78 6.72
CA VAL A 158 -3.45 6.01 8.18
C VAL A 158 -2.40 5.20 8.94
N GLN A 159 -2.04 4.01 8.45
CA GLN A 159 -0.99 3.23 9.05
C GLN A 159 0.42 3.83 8.81
N LEU A 160 0.65 4.47 7.67
CA LEU A 160 1.94 5.09 7.36
C LEU A 160 2.09 6.47 8.02
N TRP A 161 1.09 7.34 7.93
CA TRP A 161 1.20 8.74 8.35
C TRP A 161 0.38 9.14 9.57
N GLY A 162 -0.50 8.29 10.07
CA GLY A 162 -1.40 8.64 11.17
C GLY A 162 -2.54 9.55 10.69
N ASP A 163 -2.63 10.76 11.24
CA ASP A 163 -3.61 11.74 10.79
C ASP A 163 -3.33 12.13 9.33
N VAL A 164 -4.37 12.06 8.48
CA VAL A 164 -4.27 12.34 7.03
C VAL A 164 -5.51 13.08 6.55
N PRO A 165 -5.43 13.85 5.45
CA PRO A 165 -6.61 14.51 4.88
C PRO A 165 -7.70 13.51 4.45
N LEU A 166 -8.96 13.78 4.79
CA LEU A 166 -10.10 13.05 4.26
C LEU A 166 -10.64 13.74 3.01
N VAL A 167 -10.35 13.15 1.84
CA VAL A 167 -10.83 13.61 0.54
C VAL A 167 -11.88 12.61 0.04
N THR A 168 -13.16 12.98 0.16
CA THR A 168 -14.29 12.12 -0.22
C THR A 168 -15.02 12.58 -1.47
N LYS A 169 -14.62 13.72 -2.01
CA LYS A 169 -15.16 14.28 -3.25
C LYS A 169 -14.07 14.38 -4.30
N ALA A 170 -14.40 13.99 -5.52
CA ALA A 170 -13.56 14.26 -6.67
C ALA A 170 -13.62 15.76 -6.97
N VAL A 171 -12.48 16.44 -6.96
CA VAL A 171 -12.39 17.84 -7.35
C VAL A 171 -12.23 17.90 -8.87
N ILE A 172 -13.17 18.55 -9.55
CA ILE A 172 -13.14 18.71 -11.00
C ILE A 172 -13.12 20.22 -11.31
N GLY A 173 -12.16 20.65 -12.13
CA GLY A 173 -12.12 21.98 -12.71
C GLY A 173 -12.04 23.09 -11.67
N VAL A 174 -10.93 23.22 -10.96
CA VAL A 174 -10.65 24.38 -10.11
C VAL A 174 -10.35 25.57 -11.00
N ASN A 175 -11.07 26.67 -10.79
CA ASN A 175 -10.86 27.94 -11.47
C ASN A 175 -11.11 29.12 -10.51
N SER A 176 -10.83 30.34 -10.95
CA SER A 176 -10.98 31.55 -10.12
C SER A 176 -12.42 31.80 -9.63
N ALA A 177 -13.43 31.34 -10.36
CA ALA A 177 -14.83 31.52 -9.98
C ALA A 177 -15.30 30.59 -8.86
N ASN A 178 -14.79 29.34 -8.83
CA ASN A 178 -15.20 28.35 -7.84
C ASN A 178 -14.15 28.09 -6.74
N PHE A 179 -12.97 28.71 -6.81
CA PHE A 179 -11.85 28.43 -5.89
C PHE A 179 -12.25 28.57 -4.41
N ASN A 180 -12.99 29.60 -4.04
CA ASN A 180 -13.42 29.80 -2.66
C ASN A 180 -14.36 28.68 -2.17
N GLU A 181 -15.20 28.13 -3.05
CA GLU A 181 -16.14 27.05 -2.73
C GLU A 181 -15.40 25.72 -2.51
N VAL A 182 -14.36 25.48 -3.33
CA VAL A 182 -13.60 24.22 -3.27
C VAL A 182 -12.32 24.32 -2.45
N TYR A 183 -12.02 25.47 -1.84
CA TYR A 183 -10.77 25.72 -1.11
C TYR A 183 -10.42 24.61 -0.12
N ASN A 184 -11.37 24.21 0.74
CA ASN A 184 -11.17 23.15 1.72
C ASN A 184 -11.07 21.74 1.10
N GLN A 185 -11.44 21.57 -0.18
CA GLN A 185 -11.27 20.33 -0.91
C GLN A 185 -9.89 20.27 -1.57
N VAL A 186 -9.37 21.41 -2.00
CA VAL A 186 -8.04 21.56 -2.60
C VAL A 186 -6.95 21.61 -1.52
N TYR A 187 -7.22 22.27 -0.39
CA TYR A 187 -6.33 22.41 0.75
C TYR A 187 -6.95 21.80 2.02
N PRO A 188 -7.21 20.48 2.03
CA PRO A 188 -7.84 19.83 3.17
C PRO A 188 -6.91 19.83 4.38
N LYS A 189 -7.50 19.97 5.59
CA LYS A 189 -6.79 19.71 6.83
C LYS A 189 -6.59 18.21 7.03
N ARG A 190 -5.63 17.84 7.85
CA ARG A 190 -5.53 16.48 8.36
C ARG A 190 -6.75 16.19 9.26
N ALA A 191 -7.43 15.08 8.97
CA ALA A 191 -8.39 14.48 9.88
C ALA A 191 -7.64 13.64 10.91
N THR A 192 -8.19 13.51 12.08
CA THR A 192 -7.64 12.64 13.12
C THR A 192 -7.68 11.18 12.69
N THR A 193 -6.73 10.39 13.16
CA THR A 193 -6.70 8.93 12.95
C THR A 193 -8.06 8.30 13.26
N ALA A 194 -8.77 8.75 14.30
CA ALA A 194 -10.11 8.24 14.64
C ALA A 194 -11.16 8.53 13.55
N GLU A 195 -11.16 9.74 12.98
CA GLU A 195 -12.07 10.10 11.88
C GLU A 195 -11.74 9.31 10.60
N VAL A 196 -10.46 9.08 10.32
CA VAL A 196 -10.05 8.25 9.17
C VAL A 196 -10.55 6.82 9.34
N TYR A 197 -10.37 6.20 10.51
CA TYR A 197 -10.91 4.86 10.79
C TYR A 197 -12.45 4.82 10.75
N ALA A 198 -13.13 5.87 11.16
CA ALA A 198 -14.58 5.96 11.05
C ALA A 198 -15.06 5.92 9.59
N LEU A 199 -14.40 6.66 8.69
CA LEU A 199 -14.68 6.59 7.25
C LEU A 199 -14.41 5.19 6.69
N ILE A 200 -13.24 4.60 7.00
CA ILE A 200 -12.87 3.25 6.56
C ILE A 200 -13.94 2.23 6.94
N ILE A 201 -14.37 2.25 8.20
CA ILE A 201 -15.38 1.32 8.71
C ILE A 201 -16.73 1.57 8.03
N SER A 202 -17.13 2.83 7.87
CA SER A 202 -18.40 3.19 7.20
C SER A 202 -18.42 2.72 5.74
N ASP A 203 -17.31 2.89 5.01
CA ASP A 203 -17.19 2.45 3.62
C ASP A 203 -17.29 0.92 3.51
N LEU A 204 -16.60 0.19 4.38
CA LEU A 204 -16.58 -1.27 4.34
C LEU A 204 -17.91 -1.90 4.79
N GLU A 205 -18.47 -1.45 5.93
CA GLU A 205 -19.75 -1.97 6.41
C GLU A 205 -20.89 -1.64 5.45
N GLY A 206 -20.89 -0.43 4.87
CA GLY A 206 -21.86 0.01 3.87
C GLY A 206 -21.79 -0.80 2.56
N ALA A 207 -20.62 -1.32 2.21
CA ALA A 207 -20.44 -2.09 0.98
C ALA A 207 -20.88 -3.56 1.08
N LEU A 208 -21.01 -4.14 2.29
CA LEU A 208 -21.20 -5.59 2.48
C LEU A 208 -22.44 -6.18 1.77
N ALA A 209 -23.49 -5.39 1.62
CA ALA A 209 -24.75 -5.87 1.03
C ALA A 209 -24.68 -5.95 -0.51
N ASP A 210 -23.96 -5.02 -1.14
CA ASP A 210 -23.95 -4.82 -2.59
C ASP A 210 -22.61 -5.22 -3.24
N ALA A 211 -21.61 -5.64 -2.43
CA ALA A 211 -20.30 -6.07 -2.93
C ALA A 211 -20.39 -7.37 -3.76
N PRO A 212 -19.51 -7.55 -4.75
CA PRO A 212 -19.41 -8.80 -5.51
C PRO A 212 -19.28 -10.02 -4.61
N ALA A 213 -19.72 -11.19 -5.11
CA ALA A 213 -19.64 -12.43 -4.35
C ALA A 213 -18.20 -12.78 -3.97
N SER A 214 -18.02 -13.38 -2.79
CA SER A 214 -16.71 -13.80 -2.24
C SER A 214 -15.95 -14.82 -3.10
N SER A 215 -16.62 -15.46 -4.06
CA SER A 215 -15.99 -16.34 -5.05
C SER A 215 -15.15 -15.58 -6.08
N ASN A 216 -15.40 -14.28 -6.28
CA ASN A 216 -14.58 -13.44 -7.17
C ASN A 216 -13.34 -12.95 -6.41
N LYS A 217 -12.20 -13.59 -6.65
CA LYS A 217 -10.92 -13.34 -5.97
C LYS A 217 -10.20 -12.08 -6.47
N PHE A 218 -10.55 -11.62 -7.67
CA PHE A 218 -9.88 -10.50 -8.36
C PHE A 218 -10.68 -9.18 -8.27
N LYS A 219 -11.72 -9.16 -7.46
CA LYS A 219 -12.56 -7.98 -7.22
C LYS A 219 -12.61 -7.65 -5.74
N ALA A 220 -12.91 -6.40 -5.44
CA ALA A 220 -13.20 -5.93 -4.09
C ALA A 220 -14.55 -6.53 -3.62
N SER A 221 -14.51 -7.81 -3.31
CA SER A 221 -15.66 -8.66 -2.99
C SER A 221 -16.09 -8.51 -1.52
N LYS A 222 -17.23 -9.12 -1.19
CA LYS A 222 -17.68 -9.26 0.21
C LYS A 222 -16.62 -9.92 1.10
N GLY A 223 -15.89 -10.92 0.58
CA GLY A 223 -14.78 -11.54 1.29
C GLY A 223 -13.65 -10.57 1.56
N ALA A 224 -13.27 -9.74 0.57
CA ALA A 224 -12.27 -8.68 0.74
C ALA A 224 -12.70 -7.65 1.80
N ALA A 225 -13.96 -7.20 1.77
CA ALA A 225 -14.50 -6.27 2.77
C ALA A 225 -14.43 -6.85 4.19
N LEU A 226 -14.83 -8.11 4.39
CA LEU A 226 -14.79 -8.80 5.69
C LEU A 226 -13.35 -8.96 6.19
N ALA A 227 -12.41 -9.30 5.30
CA ALA A 227 -11.00 -9.42 5.64
C ALA A 227 -10.40 -8.08 6.07
N ILE A 228 -10.64 -7.02 5.30
CA ILE A 228 -10.14 -5.68 5.63
C ILE A 228 -10.79 -5.17 6.92
N LEU A 229 -12.10 -5.38 7.16
CA LEU A 229 -12.76 -5.03 8.42
C LEU A 229 -12.10 -5.71 9.61
N ALA A 230 -11.78 -7.00 9.53
CA ALA A 230 -11.10 -7.70 10.61
C ALA A 230 -9.72 -7.08 10.91
N LYS A 231 -8.92 -6.77 9.88
CA LYS A 231 -7.61 -6.09 10.02
C LYS A 231 -7.77 -4.68 10.60
N VAL A 232 -8.76 -3.92 10.14
CA VAL A 232 -9.07 -2.56 10.62
C VAL A 232 -9.43 -2.56 12.09
N TYR A 233 -10.33 -3.45 12.52
CA TYR A 233 -10.72 -3.56 13.93
C TYR A 233 -9.62 -4.08 14.85
N ALA A 234 -8.66 -4.85 14.32
CA ALA A 234 -7.46 -5.27 15.06
C ALA A 234 -6.39 -4.15 15.16
N THR A 235 -6.46 -3.13 14.28
CA THR A 235 -5.39 -2.12 14.14
C THR A 235 -5.78 -0.73 14.63
N LYS A 236 -7.06 -0.36 14.55
CA LYS A 236 -7.52 0.98 14.94
C LYS A 236 -7.12 1.34 16.38
N PRO A 237 -6.98 2.64 16.71
CA PRO A 237 -6.86 3.05 18.10
C PRO A 237 -8.01 2.43 18.93
N SER A 238 -7.66 1.80 20.04
CA SER A 238 -8.60 0.98 20.83
C SER A 238 -9.23 -0.15 20.01
N PRO A 239 -8.48 -1.22 19.70
CA PRO A 239 -8.96 -2.36 18.94
C PRO A 239 -10.25 -2.98 19.50
N ASP A 240 -11.13 -3.47 18.63
CA ASP A 240 -12.34 -4.20 19.03
C ASP A 240 -12.24 -5.66 18.58
N TYR A 241 -11.71 -6.49 19.43
CA TYR A 241 -11.46 -7.90 19.14
C TYR A 241 -12.75 -8.73 19.02
N THR A 242 -13.88 -8.27 19.61
CA THR A 242 -15.18 -8.92 19.41
C THR A 242 -15.63 -8.75 17.96
N LYS A 243 -15.46 -7.55 17.40
CA LYS A 243 -15.72 -7.30 15.97
C LYS A 243 -14.77 -8.10 15.06
N VAL A 244 -13.49 -8.20 15.42
CA VAL A 244 -12.53 -9.05 14.67
C VAL A 244 -13.04 -10.49 14.59
N VAL A 245 -13.43 -11.09 15.71
CA VAL A 245 -13.99 -12.45 15.72
C VAL A 245 -15.25 -12.52 14.87
N SER A 246 -16.19 -11.58 15.02
CA SER A 246 -17.44 -11.56 14.26
C SER A 246 -17.22 -11.51 12.74
N TYR A 247 -16.31 -10.66 12.24
CA TYR A 247 -16.05 -10.59 10.80
C TYR A 247 -15.26 -11.79 10.27
N THR A 248 -14.35 -12.34 11.05
CA THR A 248 -13.64 -13.56 10.67
C THR A 248 -14.53 -14.81 10.75
N ASP A 249 -15.55 -14.85 11.61
CA ASP A 249 -16.59 -15.88 11.61
C ASP A 249 -17.42 -15.82 10.33
N GLN A 250 -17.85 -14.62 9.93
CA GLN A 250 -18.56 -14.44 8.65
C GLN A 250 -17.68 -14.85 7.47
N LEU A 251 -16.39 -14.48 7.49
CA LEU A 251 -15.43 -14.87 6.44
C LEU A 251 -15.28 -16.39 6.34
N ALA A 252 -15.22 -17.10 7.47
CA ALA A 252 -15.11 -18.56 7.50
C ALA A 252 -16.30 -19.27 6.80
N THR A 253 -17.46 -18.62 6.69
CA THR A 253 -18.63 -19.15 5.96
C THR A 253 -18.58 -18.90 4.45
N GLN A 254 -17.57 -18.19 3.93
CA GLN A 254 -17.48 -17.82 2.52
C GLN A 254 -16.75 -18.86 1.65
N GLY A 255 -16.38 -20.01 2.22
CA GLY A 255 -15.77 -21.12 1.48
C GLY A 255 -14.26 -21.03 1.27
N TYR A 256 -13.57 -20.19 2.03
CA TYR A 256 -12.10 -20.14 2.03
C TYR A 256 -11.49 -21.28 2.84
N SER A 257 -10.32 -21.78 2.41
CA SER A 257 -9.58 -22.80 3.13
C SER A 257 -8.08 -22.68 2.86
N LEU A 258 -7.24 -23.20 3.76
CA LEU A 258 -5.81 -23.26 3.54
C LEU A 258 -5.47 -24.16 2.35
N MET A 259 -4.55 -23.74 1.51
CA MET A 259 -3.95 -24.60 0.50
C MET A 259 -3.15 -25.70 1.16
N SER A 260 -3.32 -26.94 0.73
CA SER A 260 -2.60 -28.09 1.31
C SER A 260 -1.10 -28.04 1.01
N ASN A 261 -0.72 -27.56 -0.18
CA ASN A 261 0.66 -27.31 -0.54
C ASN A 261 0.94 -25.80 -0.44
N TYR A 262 1.84 -25.43 0.47
CA TYR A 262 2.20 -24.02 0.69
C TYR A 262 2.83 -23.36 -0.54
N ASP A 263 3.64 -24.11 -1.31
CA ASP A 263 4.34 -23.56 -2.47
C ASP A 263 3.39 -23.18 -3.61
N HIS A 264 2.22 -23.82 -3.70
CA HIS A 264 1.18 -23.47 -4.68
C HIS A 264 0.61 -22.07 -4.48
N LEU A 265 0.87 -21.41 -3.35
CA LEU A 265 0.51 -20.01 -3.15
C LEU A 265 1.34 -19.04 -4.01
N PHE A 266 2.54 -19.46 -4.47
CA PHE A 266 3.55 -18.58 -5.06
C PHE A 266 4.12 -19.09 -6.39
N ASP A 267 3.58 -20.17 -6.95
CA ASP A 267 4.11 -20.81 -8.17
C ASP A 267 3.58 -20.21 -9.49
N GLY A 268 2.64 -19.27 -9.43
CA GLY A 268 1.99 -18.66 -10.59
C GLY A 268 1.04 -19.59 -11.35
N ALA A 269 0.91 -20.86 -10.93
CA ALA A 269 0.04 -21.84 -11.58
C ALA A 269 -1.30 -22.06 -10.84
N HIS A 270 -1.39 -21.62 -9.60
CA HIS A 270 -2.56 -21.84 -8.74
C HIS A 270 -3.19 -20.52 -8.26
N GLU A 271 -3.29 -19.53 -9.16
CA GLU A 271 -3.91 -18.24 -8.86
C GLU A 271 -5.43 -18.38 -8.67
N GLY A 272 -6.03 -17.48 -7.90
CA GLY A 272 -7.44 -17.56 -7.53
C GLY A 272 -7.79 -18.78 -6.68
N ASN A 273 -6.81 -19.35 -5.97
CA ASN A 273 -6.94 -20.59 -5.20
C ASN A 273 -7.88 -20.45 -4.00
N ALA A 274 -8.07 -21.57 -3.26
CA ALA A 274 -9.01 -21.62 -2.13
C ALA A 274 -8.60 -20.73 -0.94
N GLU A 275 -7.33 -20.40 -0.81
CA GLU A 275 -6.81 -19.53 0.25
C GLU A 275 -6.89 -18.04 -0.11
N ALA A 276 -6.95 -17.70 -1.39
CA ALA A 276 -7.08 -16.33 -1.87
C ALA A 276 -8.42 -15.72 -1.44
N ILE A 277 -8.35 -14.56 -0.80
CA ILE A 277 -9.53 -13.72 -0.48
C ILE A 277 -9.60 -12.56 -1.45
N PHE A 278 -8.47 -11.89 -1.66
CA PHE A 278 -8.32 -10.82 -2.62
C PHE A 278 -6.92 -10.86 -3.23
N GLU A 279 -6.86 -11.06 -4.53
CA GLU A 279 -5.62 -11.05 -5.32
C GLU A 279 -5.61 -9.87 -6.28
N ALA A 280 -4.47 -9.22 -6.39
CA ALA A 280 -4.19 -8.31 -7.49
C ALA A 280 -3.75 -9.12 -8.71
N ASN A 281 -4.50 -8.98 -9.81
CA ASN A 281 -4.30 -9.80 -11.00
C ASN A 281 -3.13 -9.31 -11.85
N GLY A 282 -2.04 -10.08 -11.89
CA GLY A 282 -0.88 -9.85 -12.74
C GLY A 282 -1.17 -9.99 -14.23
N ASN A 283 -2.17 -10.77 -14.62
CA ASN A 283 -2.56 -11.01 -16.02
C ASN A 283 -3.30 -9.83 -16.68
N ALA A 284 -3.52 -8.73 -16.01
CA ALA A 284 -4.22 -7.56 -16.56
C ALA A 284 -3.41 -6.79 -17.64
N GLY A 285 -2.38 -7.37 -18.20
CA GLY A 285 -1.74 -6.91 -19.45
C GLY A 285 -0.73 -5.76 -19.35
N SER A 286 -0.49 -5.22 -18.16
CA SER A 286 0.43 -4.09 -17.96
C SER A 286 1.20 -4.12 -16.64
N ILE A 287 1.09 -5.17 -15.86
CA ILE A 287 1.86 -5.30 -14.62
C ILE A 287 3.30 -5.67 -15.01
N TRP A 288 4.22 -4.78 -14.70
CA TRP A 288 5.64 -5.03 -14.81
C TRP A 288 6.06 -5.98 -13.70
N ALA A 289 7.03 -6.85 -13.96
CA ALA A 289 7.60 -7.73 -12.93
C ALA A 289 8.50 -6.95 -11.94
N TRP A 290 8.08 -5.76 -11.51
CA TRP A 290 8.88 -4.89 -10.65
C TRP A 290 9.28 -5.60 -9.35
N SER A 291 8.33 -6.21 -8.64
CA SER A 291 8.61 -6.92 -7.39
C SER A 291 9.62 -8.05 -7.62
N THR A 292 9.40 -8.88 -8.63
CA THR A 292 10.34 -9.97 -8.96
C THR A 292 11.72 -9.41 -9.30
N PHE A 293 11.79 -8.43 -10.20
CA PHE A 293 13.06 -7.85 -10.63
C PHE A 293 13.82 -7.17 -9.47
N MET A 294 13.11 -6.53 -8.54
CA MET A 294 13.71 -5.82 -7.41
C MET A 294 14.01 -6.71 -6.20
N PHE A 295 13.52 -7.95 -6.18
CA PHE A 295 13.69 -8.84 -5.03
C PHE A 295 14.49 -10.09 -5.34
N ILE A 296 14.60 -10.53 -6.60
CA ILE A 296 15.31 -11.74 -7.03
C ILE A 296 16.35 -11.40 -8.10
N GLY A 297 17.44 -12.18 -8.14
CA GLY A 297 18.49 -12.09 -9.12
C GLY A 297 19.84 -11.74 -8.54
N THR A 298 20.91 -12.32 -9.13
CA THR A 298 22.28 -12.28 -8.61
C THR A 298 23.11 -11.09 -9.10
N ASP A 299 22.54 -10.26 -9.96
CA ASP A 299 23.20 -9.14 -10.65
C ASP A 299 23.55 -7.98 -9.70
N TRP A 300 22.77 -7.80 -8.62
CA TRP A 300 23.00 -6.77 -7.59
C TRP A 300 22.22 -7.09 -6.30
N LYS A 301 22.56 -6.42 -5.19
CA LYS A 301 21.84 -6.54 -3.92
C LYS A 301 20.46 -5.90 -4.04
N LYS A 302 19.42 -6.73 -3.97
CA LYS A 302 18.03 -6.32 -4.16
C LYS A 302 17.50 -5.45 -3.01
N PHE A 303 16.36 -4.77 -3.22
CA PHE A 303 15.83 -3.80 -2.25
C PHE A 303 15.43 -4.45 -0.93
N ASN A 304 14.76 -5.59 -0.97
CA ASN A 304 14.44 -6.40 0.20
C ASN A 304 15.29 -7.68 0.19
N THR A 305 16.22 -7.79 1.12
CA THR A 305 17.04 -8.98 1.31
C THR A 305 16.57 -9.71 2.58
N PRO A 306 16.29 -11.01 2.55
CA PRO A 306 15.94 -11.77 3.75
C PRO A 306 16.94 -11.56 4.89
N SER A 307 16.44 -11.25 6.08
CA SER A 307 17.30 -11.03 7.24
C SER A 307 17.81 -12.32 7.85
N ASN A 308 18.91 -12.24 8.61
CA ASN A 308 19.37 -13.37 9.44
C ASN A 308 18.31 -13.77 10.47
N ASP A 309 17.52 -12.80 10.98
CA ASP A 309 16.45 -13.07 11.95
C ASP A 309 15.34 -13.95 11.37
N VAL A 310 14.90 -13.73 10.14
CA VAL A 310 13.84 -14.55 9.52
C VAL A 310 14.36 -15.92 9.12
N VAL A 311 15.56 -16.01 8.55
CA VAL A 311 16.18 -17.30 8.19
C VAL A 311 16.44 -18.14 9.43
N LYS A 312 16.94 -17.51 10.51
CA LYS A 312 17.10 -18.17 11.81
C LYS A 312 15.75 -18.65 12.37
N ALA A 313 14.70 -17.85 12.27
CA ALA A 313 13.37 -18.22 12.77
C ALA A 313 12.82 -19.48 12.06
N PHE A 314 12.99 -19.61 10.74
CA PHE A 314 12.66 -20.83 10.02
C PHE A 314 13.49 -22.04 10.49
N ASN A 315 14.80 -21.84 10.68
CA ASN A 315 15.70 -22.91 11.11
C ASN A 315 15.37 -23.39 12.54
N ASP A 316 15.13 -22.46 13.47
CA ASP A 316 14.80 -22.77 14.87
C ASP A 316 13.47 -23.54 15.02
N GLU A 317 12.51 -23.29 14.11
CA GLU A 317 11.25 -24.06 14.06
C GLU A 317 11.39 -25.39 13.31
N GLY A 318 12.46 -25.61 12.56
CA GLY A 318 12.56 -26.72 11.61
C GLY A 318 11.59 -26.59 10.43
N ASP A 319 11.16 -25.38 10.11
CA ASP A 319 10.19 -25.07 9.06
C ASP A 319 10.85 -25.05 7.67
N THR A 320 11.12 -26.20 7.16
CA THR A 320 11.76 -26.36 5.84
C THR A 320 10.80 -26.04 4.69
N VAL A 321 9.49 -26.29 4.86
CA VAL A 321 8.48 -26.10 3.81
C VAL A 321 8.35 -24.62 3.47
N ARG A 322 8.03 -23.77 4.47
CA ARG A 322 7.88 -22.33 4.22
C ARG A 322 9.20 -21.67 3.89
N LYS A 323 10.32 -22.13 4.48
CA LYS A 323 11.65 -21.61 4.15
C LYS A 323 11.96 -21.78 2.66
N GLN A 324 11.77 -22.97 2.10
CA GLN A 324 12.05 -23.25 0.69
C GLN A 324 11.20 -22.42 -0.28
N SER A 325 9.93 -22.23 0.04
CA SER A 325 9.04 -21.39 -0.78
C SER A 325 9.31 -19.89 -0.63
N SER A 326 9.92 -19.45 0.49
CA SER A 326 10.09 -18.04 0.82
C SER A 326 11.49 -17.50 0.53
N VAL A 327 12.53 -18.33 0.61
CA VAL A 327 13.93 -17.91 0.49
C VAL A 327 14.70 -18.86 -0.42
N THR A 328 15.34 -18.31 -1.45
CA THR A 328 16.35 -19.02 -2.23
C THR A 328 17.74 -18.52 -1.89
N PHE A 329 18.77 -19.37 -2.07
CA PHE A 329 20.17 -19.03 -1.80
C PHE A 329 20.98 -19.20 -3.07
N GLU A 330 21.70 -18.15 -3.48
CA GLU A 330 22.50 -18.13 -4.69
C GLU A 330 23.92 -17.64 -4.40
N SER A 331 24.88 -18.02 -5.26
CA SER A 331 26.20 -17.42 -5.23
C SER A 331 26.21 -16.12 -6.00
N VAL A 332 26.77 -15.06 -5.38
CA VAL A 332 26.86 -13.72 -5.96
C VAL A 332 28.32 -13.29 -6.12
N SER A 333 28.61 -12.41 -7.08
CA SER A 333 29.96 -11.90 -7.35
C SER A 333 30.36 -10.69 -6.52
N TRP A 334 29.45 -10.15 -5.72
CA TRP A 334 29.63 -8.97 -4.87
C TRP A 334 29.57 -9.34 -3.38
N ALA A 335 30.03 -8.47 -2.50
CA ALA A 335 30.08 -8.69 -1.06
C ALA A 335 28.98 -7.92 -0.33
N ASP A 336 28.57 -8.46 0.82
CA ASP A 336 27.61 -7.87 1.75
C ASP A 336 28.07 -8.10 3.20
N ASN A 337 27.71 -7.19 4.10
CA ASN A 337 28.08 -7.29 5.53
C ASN A 337 27.17 -8.27 6.30
N TYR A 338 26.08 -8.72 5.71
CA TYR A 338 25.06 -9.54 6.39
C TYR A 338 25.13 -11.01 6.00
N TRP A 339 25.54 -11.30 4.76
CA TRP A 339 25.57 -12.65 4.20
C TRP A 339 26.83 -12.95 3.43
N ALA A 340 27.25 -14.23 3.46
CA ALA A 340 28.34 -14.69 2.63
C ALA A 340 27.96 -14.68 1.15
N SER A 341 28.87 -14.23 0.28
CA SER A 341 28.64 -14.20 -1.18
C SER A 341 28.41 -15.58 -1.81
N SER A 342 28.87 -16.64 -1.18
CA SER A 342 28.67 -18.03 -1.64
C SER A 342 27.28 -18.59 -1.39
N ALA A 343 26.48 -17.94 -0.52
CA ALA A 343 25.11 -18.36 -0.16
C ALA A 343 24.29 -17.15 0.25
N TYR A 344 24.02 -16.26 -0.71
CA TYR A 344 23.26 -15.03 -0.50
C TYR A 344 21.76 -15.30 -0.65
N PRO A 345 20.91 -14.86 0.29
CA PRO A 345 19.47 -15.12 0.22
C PRO A 345 18.73 -14.09 -0.62
N PHE A 346 17.75 -14.57 -1.37
CA PHE A 346 16.76 -13.76 -2.08
C PHE A 346 15.36 -14.18 -1.67
N MET A 347 14.41 -13.23 -1.74
CA MET A 347 12.99 -13.54 -1.56
C MET A 347 12.51 -14.43 -2.70
N ASN A 348 11.70 -15.47 -2.40
CA ASN A 348 11.28 -16.45 -3.41
C ASN A 348 9.76 -16.54 -3.59
N LYS A 349 8.98 -15.69 -2.92
CA LYS A 349 7.51 -15.66 -3.09
C LYS A 349 7.08 -14.92 -4.36
N GLN A 350 7.84 -13.93 -4.79
CA GLN A 350 7.62 -13.15 -6.01
C GLN A 350 8.65 -13.59 -7.07
N ARG A 351 8.48 -14.81 -7.64
CA ARG A 351 9.53 -15.48 -8.43
C ARG A 351 9.26 -15.62 -9.92
N ILE A 352 8.05 -15.30 -10.38
CA ILE A 352 7.71 -15.39 -11.80
C ILE A 352 8.11 -14.09 -12.50
N THR A 353 9.10 -14.20 -13.39
CA THR A 353 9.82 -13.04 -13.96
C THR A 353 9.13 -12.39 -15.15
N ASP A 354 8.06 -12.96 -15.69
CA ASP A 354 7.32 -12.43 -16.84
C ASP A 354 6.22 -11.42 -16.48
N GLY A 355 6.05 -11.13 -15.17
CA GLY A 355 5.06 -10.18 -14.66
C GLY A 355 3.63 -10.72 -14.56
N THR A 356 3.43 -12.02 -14.78
CA THR A 356 2.09 -12.63 -14.71
C THR A 356 1.69 -13.07 -13.32
N GLN A 357 2.61 -13.14 -12.37
CA GLN A 357 2.31 -13.59 -11.01
C GLN A 357 1.42 -12.60 -10.27
N ASN A 358 0.29 -13.08 -9.76
CA ASN A 358 -0.56 -12.33 -8.84
C ASN A 358 0.11 -12.17 -7.47
N PHE A 359 -0.36 -11.20 -6.70
CA PHE A 359 -0.02 -11.10 -5.29
C PHE A 359 -1.28 -10.99 -4.42
N TYR A 360 -1.17 -11.46 -3.17
CA TYR A 360 -2.28 -11.43 -2.23
C TYR A 360 -2.37 -10.06 -1.56
N VAL A 361 -3.53 -9.41 -1.70
CA VAL A 361 -3.93 -8.28 -0.84
C VAL A 361 -4.48 -8.81 0.49
N ALA A 362 -5.13 -9.98 0.44
CA ALA A 362 -5.59 -10.71 1.63
C ALA A 362 -5.70 -12.20 1.32
N ARG A 363 -5.22 -13.06 2.23
CA ARG A 363 -5.37 -14.51 2.16
C ARG A 363 -5.80 -15.12 3.50
N TYR A 364 -6.38 -16.30 3.44
CA TYR A 364 -7.08 -16.90 4.58
C TYR A 364 -6.21 -17.20 5.80
N ALA A 365 -4.95 -17.59 5.59
CA ALA A 365 -4.02 -17.83 6.71
C ALA A 365 -3.77 -16.54 7.53
N ASP A 366 -3.65 -15.37 6.89
CA ASP A 366 -3.54 -14.08 7.59
C ASP A 366 -4.74 -13.87 8.52
N LEU A 367 -5.95 -14.09 8.01
CA LEU A 367 -7.19 -13.88 8.78
C LEU A 367 -7.38 -14.92 9.90
N LEU A 368 -6.91 -16.16 9.71
CA LEU A 368 -6.87 -17.15 10.79
C LEU A 368 -5.98 -16.70 11.95
N LEU A 369 -4.81 -16.11 11.64
CA LEU A 369 -3.87 -15.64 12.64
C LEU A 369 -4.32 -14.32 13.31
N ILE A 370 -4.97 -13.41 12.58
CA ILE A 370 -5.66 -12.23 13.16
C ILE A 370 -6.79 -12.65 14.10
N ARG A 371 -7.57 -13.67 13.71
CA ARG A 371 -8.60 -14.25 14.57
C ARG A 371 -8.03 -14.89 15.82
N ALA A 372 -6.91 -15.63 15.68
CA ALA A 372 -6.21 -16.22 16.82
C ALA A 372 -5.75 -15.15 17.82
N GLU A 373 -5.21 -14.03 17.31
CA GLU A 373 -4.84 -12.90 18.15
C GLU A 373 -6.05 -12.31 18.89
N ALA A 374 -7.16 -12.09 18.20
CA ALA A 374 -8.38 -11.59 18.81
C ALA A 374 -8.87 -12.53 19.93
N LYS A 375 -8.82 -13.84 19.72
CA LYS A 375 -9.16 -14.83 20.76
C LYS A 375 -8.22 -14.76 21.97
N VAL A 376 -6.90 -14.59 21.77
CA VAL A 376 -5.95 -14.34 22.87
C VAL A 376 -6.33 -13.08 23.65
N GLN A 377 -6.66 -11.98 22.97
CA GLN A 377 -7.05 -10.72 23.60
C GLN A 377 -8.34 -10.87 24.42
N LEU A 378 -9.24 -11.76 24.02
CA LEU A 378 -10.50 -12.07 24.68
C LEU A 378 -10.38 -13.22 25.74
N GLY A 379 -9.19 -13.78 25.94
CA GLY A 379 -8.93 -14.84 26.94
C GLY A 379 -9.22 -16.28 26.47
N ASP A 380 -9.59 -16.47 25.19
CA ASP A 380 -9.78 -17.80 24.61
C ASP A 380 -8.47 -18.37 24.06
N TYR A 381 -7.57 -18.77 24.95
CA TYR A 381 -6.24 -19.28 24.59
C TYR A 381 -6.28 -20.63 23.87
N THR A 382 -7.22 -21.49 24.24
CA THR A 382 -7.41 -22.80 23.58
C THR A 382 -7.89 -22.63 22.13
N GLY A 383 -8.91 -21.80 21.94
CA GLY A 383 -9.40 -21.49 20.58
C GLY A 383 -8.37 -20.79 19.73
N ALA A 384 -7.55 -19.92 20.31
CA ALA A 384 -6.43 -19.26 19.62
C ALA A 384 -5.38 -20.29 19.17
N ALA A 385 -4.95 -21.18 20.07
CA ALA A 385 -3.98 -22.23 19.75
C ALA A 385 -4.49 -23.16 18.65
N ALA A 386 -5.78 -23.50 18.65
CA ALA A 386 -6.39 -24.34 17.60
C ALA A 386 -6.27 -23.71 16.20
N LEU A 387 -6.46 -22.38 16.08
CA LEU A 387 -6.31 -21.67 14.80
C LEU A 387 -4.85 -21.62 14.33
N VAL A 388 -3.92 -21.31 15.22
CA VAL A 388 -2.48 -21.32 14.90
C VAL A 388 -2.05 -22.72 14.47
N ASN A 389 -2.53 -23.75 15.15
CA ASN A 389 -2.18 -25.15 14.86
C ASN A 389 -2.72 -25.62 13.49
N GLN A 390 -3.77 -25.04 12.94
CA GLN A 390 -4.19 -25.29 11.55
C GLN A 390 -3.12 -24.83 10.56
N VAL A 391 -2.56 -23.63 10.74
CA VAL A 391 -1.50 -23.10 9.90
C VAL A 391 -0.23 -23.93 10.03
N ARG A 392 0.14 -24.33 11.25
CA ARG A 392 1.32 -25.15 11.54
C ARG A 392 1.21 -26.57 10.96
N ALA A 393 0.04 -27.18 11.11
CA ALA A 393 -0.20 -28.55 10.61
C ALA A 393 -0.04 -28.67 9.09
N ARG A 394 -0.42 -27.64 8.31
CA ARG A 394 -0.24 -27.60 6.87
C ARG A 394 1.21 -27.81 6.43
N VAL A 395 2.16 -27.34 7.22
CA VAL A 395 3.61 -27.43 6.93
C VAL A 395 4.33 -28.45 7.81
N GLY A 396 3.58 -29.32 8.48
CA GLY A 396 4.12 -30.45 9.28
C GLY A 396 4.76 -30.05 10.61
N LEU A 397 4.51 -28.85 11.11
CA LEU A 397 5.03 -28.40 12.41
C LEU A 397 4.20 -28.92 13.58
N SER A 398 4.87 -29.21 14.69
CA SER A 398 4.22 -29.62 15.93
C SER A 398 3.26 -28.56 16.46
N PRO A 399 2.12 -28.96 17.05
CA PRO A 399 1.18 -28.06 17.64
C PRO A 399 1.77 -27.30 18.83
N ILE A 400 1.29 -26.06 19.04
CA ILE A 400 1.61 -25.24 20.22
C ILE A 400 0.42 -25.17 21.17
N THR A 401 0.70 -24.82 22.42
CA THR A 401 -0.29 -24.36 23.40
C THR A 401 -0.07 -22.89 23.71
N ILE A 402 -1.13 -22.20 24.16
CA ILE A 402 -1.07 -20.81 24.61
C ILE A 402 -1.52 -20.79 26.07
N THR A 403 -0.71 -20.19 26.95
CA THR A 403 -0.91 -20.24 28.41
C THR A 403 -1.24 -18.88 29.03
N SER A 404 -0.95 -17.80 28.31
CA SER A 404 -1.24 -16.44 28.76
C SER A 404 -1.40 -15.52 27.54
N LYS A 405 -1.83 -14.28 27.79
CA LYS A 405 -1.95 -13.25 26.75
C LYS A 405 -0.61 -12.96 26.08
N ASP A 406 0.42 -12.68 26.85
CA ASP A 406 1.75 -12.35 26.30
C ASP A 406 2.38 -13.54 25.56
N ASP A 407 2.24 -14.74 26.11
CA ASP A 407 2.66 -15.98 25.45
C ASP A 407 1.96 -16.14 24.09
N GLY A 408 0.64 -15.91 24.05
CA GLY A 408 -0.16 -15.99 22.84
C GLY A 408 0.24 -14.96 21.79
N ILE A 409 0.37 -13.70 22.16
CA ILE A 409 0.78 -12.64 21.23
C ILE A 409 2.16 -12.91 20.64
N ASN A 410 3.12 -13.32 21.46
CA ASN A 410 4.48 -13.62 20.99
C ASN A 410 4.49 -14.85 20.03
N LYS A 411 3.76 -15.91 20.35
CA LYS A 411 3.64 -17.09 19.49
C LYS A 411 2.94 -16.77 18.16
N ILE A 412 1.88 -16.00 18.20
CA ILE A 412 1.15 -15.58 16.99
C ILE A 412 2.01 -14.65 16.13
N LEU A 413 2.71 -13.68 16.72
CA LEU A 413 3.63 -12.82 15.96
C LEU A 413 4.78 -13.61 15.33
N LYS A 414 5.27 -14.67 16.00
CA LYS A 414 6.26 -15.58 15.44
C LYS A 414 5.66 -16.37 14.27
N GLU A 415 4.47 -16.95 14.44
CA GLU A 415 3.81 -17.70 13.37
C GLU A 415 3.50 -16.81 12.17
N ARG A 416 3.01 -15.57 12.39
CA ARG A 416 2.80 -14.58 11.32
C ARG A 416 4.10 -14.22 10.60
N LYS A 417 5.21 -14.06 11.33
CA LYS A 417 6.54 -13.82 10.74
C LYS A 417 6.96 -14.92 9.76
N LEU A 418 6.70 -16.19 10.10
CA LEU A 418 7.04 -17.34 9.26
C LEU A 418 6.05 -17.50 8.10
N GLU A 419 4.77 -17.37 8.40
CA GLU A 419 3.68 -17.56 7.43
C GLU A 419 3.65 -16.48 6.36
N LEU A 420 3.76 -15.21 6.78
CA LEU A 420 3.57 -14.03 5.95
C LEU A 420 4.90 -13.33 5.61
N ALA A 421 6.05 -13.98 5.80
CA ALA A 421 7.34 -13.41 5.41
C ALA A 421 7.28 -12.90 3.97
N PHE A 422 7.73 -11.67 3.76
CA PHE A 422 7.82 -11.01 2.45
C PHE A 422 6.48 -10.73 1.75
N GLU A 423 5.39 -10.62 2.52
CA GLU A 423 4.06 -10.26 2.02
C GLU A 423 3.63 -8.84 2.44
N GLY A 424 4.56 -8.01 2.93
CA GLY A 424 4.29 -6.62 3.28
C GLY A 424 3.57 -6.41 4.63
N GLU A 425 3.48 -7.43 5.50
CA GLU A 425 2.66 -7.37 6.71
C GLU A 425 3.45 -7.10 8.00
N ARG A 426 4.73 -7.43 8.06
CA ARG A 426 5.47 -7.53 9.32
C ARG A 426 5.61 -6.22 10.09
N TRP A 427 5.91 -5.12 9.40
CA TRP A 427 6.00 -3.79 10.02
C TRP A 427 4.69 -3.38 10.70
N PHE A 428 3.58 -3.60 10.00
CA PHE A 428 2.25 -3.25 10.51
C PHE A 428 1.84 -4.15 11.69
N ASP A 429 2.18 -5.43 11.66
CA ASP A 429 1.99 -6.35 12.79
C ASP A 429 2.70 -5.89 14.05
N LEU A 430 3.97 -5.51 13.93
CA LEU A 430 4.77 -5.04 15.05
C LEU A 430 4.26 -3.72 15.61
N LYS A 431 3.80 -2.80 14.74
CA LYS A 431 3.23 -1.52 15.17
C LYS A 431 1.93 -1.71 15.94
N ARG A 432 0.93 -2.41 15.35
CA ARG A 432 -0.40 -2.55 15.95
C ARG A 432 -0.38 -3.35 17.25
N THR A 433 0.59 -4.24 17.45
CA THR A 433 0.77 -5.00 18.70
C THR A 433 1.64 -4.29 19.73
N GLY A 434 2.18 -3.11 19.41
CA GLY A 434 3.07 -2.33 20.29
C GLY A 434 4.47 -2.94 20.46
N LYS A 435 4.86 -3.91 19.60
CA LYS A 435 6.12 -4.64 19.71
C LYS A 435 7.24 -4.07 18.81
N ALA A 436 6.95 -3.05 18.00
CA ALA A 436 7.91 -2.55 17.01
C ALA A 436 9.22 -2.08 17.64
N VAL A 437 9.18 -1.17 18.60
CA VAL A 437 10.41 -0.63 19.21
C VAL A 437 11.18 -1.72 19.96
N GLU A 438 10.48 -2.58 20.74
CA GLU A 438 11.09 -3.69 21.50
C GLU A 438 11.88 -4.63 20.59
N ILE A 439 11.27 -5.09 19.51
CA ILE A 439 11.86 -6.09 18.61
C ILE A 439 12.91 -5.43 17.68
N LEU A 440 12.59 -4.29 17.09
CA LEU A 440 13.42 -3.71 16.04
C LEU A 440 14.68 -3.01 16.57
N SER A 441 14.68 -2.56 17.83
CA SER A 441 15.90 -2.01 18.47
C SER A 441 16.97 -3.07 18.74
N THR A 442 16.63 -4.37 18.61
CA THR A 442 17.52 -5.50 18.88
C THR A 442 17.86 -6.31 17.62
N ARG A 443 17.53 -5.81 16.42
CA ARG A 443 17.84 -6.47 15.14
C ARG A 443 19.34 -6.76 15.02
N LYS A 444 19.69 -7.93 14.49
CA LYS A 444 21.05 -8.43 14.45
C LYS A 444 21.53 -8.71 13.02
N ASP A 445 22.85 -8.64 12.85
CA ASP A 445 23.56 -9.19 11.70
C ASP A 445 23.75 -10.70 11.82
N GLY A 446 24.38 -11.33 10.81
CA GLY A 446 24.68 -12.76 10.80
C GLY A 446 25.67 -13.23 11.85
N ASN A 447 26.44 -12.30 12.48
CA ASN A 447 27.40 -12.58 13.54
C ASN A 447 26.76 -12.43 14.94
N GLY A 448 25.50 -12.04 15.03
CA GLY A 448 24.78 -11.81 16.27
C GLY A 448 24.98 -10.41 16.89
N ASN A 449 25.66 -9.49 16.20
CA ASN A 449 25.81 -8.11 16.63
C ASN A 449 24.54 -7.32 16.33
N VAL A 450 24.15 -6.42 17.24
CA VAL A 450 23.04 -5.50 17.00
C VAL A 450 23.42 -4.55 15.86
N LEU A 451 22.50 -4.36 14.90
CA LEU A 451 22.72 -3.49 13.76
C LEU A 451 22.89 -2.04 14.22
N SER A 452 23.87 -1.33 13.65
CA SER A 452 24.21 0.03 14.06
C SER A 452 23.06 1.02 13.99
N PHE A 453 22.13 0.82 13.07
CA PHE A 453 20.93 1.66 12.89
C PHE A 453 19.73 1.22 13.76
N ALA A 454 19.78 0.06 14.40
CA ALA A 454 18.64 -0.44 15.18
C ALA A 454 18.26 0.51 16.34
N HIS A 455 19.21 1.29 16.88
CA HIS A 455 18.93 2.31 17.90
C HIS A 455 18.16 3.54 17.38
N ASN A 456 18.03 3.73 16.08
CA ASN A 456 17.28 4.86 15.52
C ASN A 456 15.76 4.69 15.72
N ILE A 457 15.28 3.45 15.89
CA ILE A 457 13.84 3.22 16.09
C ILE A 457 13.37 3.74 17.44
N ASN A 458 12.30 4.51 17.42
CA ASN A 458 11.61 5.00 18.61
C ASN A 458 10.15 5.30 18.26
N ALA A 459 9.34 5.70 19.23
CA ALA A 459 7.90 5.94 19.04
C ALA A 459 7.59 6.94 17.91
N ASN A 460 8.42 7.98 17.73
CA ASN A 460 8.20 8.98 16.68
C ASN A 460 8.49 8.42 15.26
N LYS A 461 9.29 7.35 15.16
CA LYS A 461 9.62 6.70 13.88
C LYS A 461 8.62 5.62 13.46
N LEU A 462 7.57 5.41 14.24
CA LEU A 462 6.48 4.50 13.88
C LEU A 462 5.51 5.10 12.85
N LEU A 463 5.52 6.41 12.68
CA LEU A 463 4.83 7.10 11.59
C LEU A 463 5.85 7.76 10.68
N TRP A 464 5.49 7.91 9.43
CA TRP A 464 6.30 8.60 8.43
C TRP A 464 6.08 10.11 8.49
N PRO A 465 7.04 10.93 8.01
CA PRO A 465 6.80 12.35 7.86
C PRO A 465 5.75 12.62 6.77
N ILE A 466 4.95 13.65 6.96
CA ILE A 466 4.16 14.21 5.86
C ILE A 466 5.17 14.74 4.81
N PRO A 467 5.02 14.40 3.51
CA PRO A 467 5.97 14.86 2.51
C PRO A 467 6.11 16.37 2.49
N GLN A 468 7.35 16.88 2.44
CA GLN A 468 7.60 18.32 2.48
C GLN A 468 6.87 19.06 1.35
N SER A 469 6.83 18.47 0.15
CA SER A 469 6.11 19.05 -0.99
C SER A 469 4.61 19.23 -0.72
N GLN A 470 4.00 18.39 0.10
CA GLN A 470 2.59 18.52 0.46
C GLN A 470 2.36 19.65 1.47
N ILE A 471 3.28 19.80 2.43
CA ILE A 471 3.25 20.91 3.40
C ILE A 471 3.46 22.24 2.68
N ASP A 472 4.41 22.32 1.76
CA ASP A 472 4.71 23.52 0.99
C ASP A 472 3.52 23.96 0.10
N ASN A 473 2.77 22.99 -0.43
CA ASN A 473 1.63 23.23 -1.31
C ASN A 473 0.31 23.40 -0.58
N ASN A 474 0.17 22.96 0.68
CA ASN A 474 -1.07 23.05 1.44
C ASN A 474 -0.82 23.65 2.83
N PRO A 475 -1.17 24.93 3.06
CA PRO A 475 -0.91 25.64 4.31
C PRO A 475 -1.68 25.07 5.52
N ASN A 476 -2.64 24.18 5.30
CA ASN A 476 -3.41 23.53 6.35
C ASN A 476 -2.79 22.22 6.86
N LEU A 477 -1.69 21.75 6.25
CA LEU A 477 -0.99 20.56 6.71
C LEU A 477 0.06 20.89 7.77
N THR A 478 0.21 19.98 8.72
CA THR A 478 1.21 20.03 9.78
C THR A 478 2.07 18.77 9.75
N GLN A 479 3.32 18.87 10.18
CA GLN A 479 4.24 17.75 10.21
C GLN A 479 3.95 16.79 11.39
N ASN A 480 4.32 15.52 11.25
CA ASN A 480 4.32 14.55 12.34
C ASN A 480 5.46 14.83 13.33
N THR A 481 5.22 14.51 14.61
CA THR A 481 6.22 14.69 15.67
C THR A 481 7.50 13.91 15.36
N GLY A 482 8.65 14.58 15.49
CA GLY A 482 9.96 13.97 15.26
C GLY A 482 10.53 14.15 13.84
N TYR A 483 9.89 15.05 13.03
CA TYR A 483 10.33 15.41 11.68
C TYR A 483 10.35 16.92 11.47
#